data_15b84baee2c6704aa069ba5593e98b93
#
_entry.id   15b84baee2c6704aa069ba5593e98b93
#
_cell.length_a   1.000
_cell.length_b   1.000
_cell.length_c   1.000
_cell.angle_alpha   90.00
_cell.angle_beta   90.00
_cell.angle_gamma   90.00
#
_symmetry.space_group_name_H-M   'P 1'
#
loop_
_entity.id
_entity.type
_entity.pdbx_description
1 polymer ?
#
loop_
_entity_poly.entity_id
_entity_poly.type
_entity_poly.pdbx_seq_one_letter_code
_entity_poly.pdbx_strand_id
1 'polypeptide(L)'
;MFILPKISVKYILRLKSIIKEVGANLFKKEDQKYNLISYINEDDDLTLKEILLDKLNFSVRYASKLKRFKTVTVNKNFKKLDKKVKKGDLIEVEIKEDMANFAPQDLNLNIIYDDFDLIMVDKPPFMVVHPTKSHFENTMANGVTDYIVKKGEDVKIRFVNRLDMNTSGLVIVAKNPFAQHVLSSEMKSDDFEKKYITVVKGIIKDDENTINEPIYRPTDDSIKRVVDPRGQESITHYKVLERLNDATVVEVKLETGRTHQIRVHMAHIGHPIIGDELYGYVDENLIKRQALHAYGLKFKQPRTKEVLAFKAEIPDDMKMLIEKLR
;
A
#
# COMPACT_ATOMS: atom_id res chain seq x y z
N MET A 1 -6.34 -22.29 26.04
CA MET A 1 -7.37 -21.22 26.09
C MET A 1 -6.68 -19.95 26.60
N PHE A 2 -6.03 -19.20 25.72
CA PHE A 2 -5.31 -17.98 26.08
C PHE A 2 -6.28 -16.79 25.95
N ILE A 3 -6.59 -16.17 27.07
CA ILE A 3 -7.44 -15.00 27.17
C ILE A 3 -6.59 -13.77 26.79
N LEU A 4 -6.88 -13.16 25.64
CA LEU A 4 -6.32 -11.85 25.28
C LEU A 4 -6.82 -10.79 26.28
N PRO A 5 -5.98 -9.90 26.80
CA PRO A 5 -6.40 -8.86 27.72
C PRO A 5 -7.35 -7.89 27.02
N LYS A 6 -8.54 -7.69 27.58
CA LYS A 6 -9.52 -6.67 27.15
C LYS A 6 -8.89 -5.29 27.29
N ILE A 7 -8.48 -4.70 26.19
CA ILE A 7 -8.10 -3.28 26.17
C ILE A 7 -9.36 -2.47 26.47
N SER A 8 -9.32 -1.73 27.58
CA SER A 8 -10.45 -0.95 28.10
C SER A 8 -10.92 0.10 27.09
N VAL A 9 -12.21 0.14 26.81
CA VAL A 9 -12.89 1.14 25.97
C VAL A 9 -12.52 2.58 26.39
N LYS A 10 -12.21 2.82 27.66
CA LYS A 10 -11.70 4.09 28.20
C LYS A 10 -10.35 4.50 27.61
N TYR A 11 -9.47 3.55 27.30
CA TYR A 11 -8.14 3.83 26.70
C TYR A 11 -8.29 4.23 25.22
N ILE A 12 -9.23 3.61 24.52
CA ILE A 12 -9.55 3.95 23.11
C ILE A 12 -10.21 5.32 23.02
N LEU A 13 -11.08 5.67 23.98
CA LEU A 13 -11.74 6.98 24.03
C LEU A 13 -10.76 8.11 24.43
N ARG A 14 -9.78 7.82 25.29
CA ARG A 14 -8.74 8.80 25.69
C ARG A 14 -7.72 9.05 24.59
N LEU A 15 -7.36 8.01 23.80
CA LEU A 15 -6.57 8.17 22.58
C LEU A 15 -7.32 8.97 21.50
N LYS A 16 -8.62 8.75 21.34
CA LYS A 16 -9.46 9.54 20.43
C LYS A 16 -9.58 11.02 20.83
N SER A 17 -9.55 11.35 22.14
CA SER A 17 -9.61 12.75 22.61
C SER A 17 -8.26 13.47 22.43
N ILE A 18 -7.13 12.78 22.62
CA ILE A 18 -5.78 13.38 22.47
C ILE A 18 -5.45 13.60 20.98
N ILE A 19 -5.94 12.74 20.09
CA ILE A 19 -5.78 12.91 18.63
C ILE A 19 -6.68 14.04 18.09
N LYS A 20 -7.73 14.41 18.84
CA LYS A 20 -8.67 15.47 18.47
C LYS A 20 -8.13 16.89 18.73
N GLU A 21 -7.08 17.05 19.55
CA GLU A 21 -6.52 18.35 19.92
C GLU A 21 -5.27 18.78 19.14
N VAL A 22 -4.70 17.92 18.29
CA VAL A 22 -3.51 18.27 17.48
C VAL A 22 -3.85 18.11 16.00
N GLY A 23 -4.41 19.15 15.42
CA GLY A 23 -4.72 19.27 14.01
C GLY A 23 -6.17 19.68 13.80
N ALA A 24 -6.46 20.97 13.91
CA ALA A 24 -7.69 21.52 13.36
C ALA A 24 -7.82 21.01 11.93
N ASN A 25 -8.95 20.43 11.60
CA ASN A 25 -9.23 19.68 10.37
C ASN A 25 -9.09 20.62 9.15
N LEU A 26 -7.85 20.81 8.67
CA LEU A 26 -7.50 21.67 7.54
C LEU A 26 -8.18 21.20 6.25
N PHE A 27 -8.56 19.93 6.25
CA PHE A 27 -9.32 19.28 5.21
C PHE A 27 -10.69 18.89 5.74
N LYS A 28 -11.70 19.70 5.50
CA LYS A 28 -13.09 19.33 5.82
C LYS A 28 -13.47 18.13 4.94
N LYS A 29 -13.76 17.01 5.56
CA LYS A 29 -14.02 15.72 4.88
C LYS A 29 -15.19 15.81 3.89
N GLU A 30 -16.19 16.62 4.23
CA GLU A 30 -17.40 16.85 3.43
C GLU A 30 -17.13 17.60 2.10
N ASP A 31 -16.07 18.44 2.06
CA ASP A 31 -15.68 19.22 0.89
C ASP A 31 -14.69 18.49 -0.03
N GLN A 32 -14.20 17.30 0.38
CA GLN A 32 -13.20 16.58 -0.38
C GLN A 32 -13.84 15.70 -1.47
N LYS A 33 -13.26 15.76 -2.67
CA LYS A 33 -13.61 14.90 -3.80
C LYS A 33 -12.35 14.27 -4.38
N TYR A 34 -12.49 13.19 -5.13
CA TYR A 34 -11.34 12.54 -5.76
C TYR A 34 -10.55 13.48 -6.69
N ASN A 35 -11.20 14.47 -7.28
CA ASN A 35 -10.62 15.44 -8.21
C ASN A 35 -10.50 16.87 -7.64
N LEU A 36 -10.84 17.10 -6.37
CA LEU A 36 -10.74 18.40 -5.72
C LEU A 36 -10.13 18.26 -4.34
N ILE A 37 -9.03 18.98 -4.09
CA ILE A 37 -8.42 19.11 -2.78
C ILE A 37 -8.70 20.50 -2.27
N SER A 38 -9.40 20.60 -1.14
CA SER A 38 -9.70 21.85 -0.45
C SER A 38 -8.88 21.94 0.84
N TYR A 39 -8.16 23.03 1.04
CA TYR A 39 -7.26 23.27 2.17
C TYR A 39 -7.43 24.68 2.71
N ILE A 40 -7.58 24.83 4.02
CA ILE A 40 -7.59 26.15 4.69
C ILE A 40 -6.16 26.43 5.16
N ASN A 41 -5.60 27.54 4.67
CA ASN A 41 -4.24 27.94 5.01
C ASN A 41 -4.14 28.41 6.44
N GLU A 42 -3.15 27.90 7.19
CA GLU A 42 -2.88 28.29 8.60
C GLU A 42 -1.70 29.24 8.76
N ASP A 43 -0.94 29.44 7.70
CA ASP A 43 0.31 30.20 7.74
C ASP A 43 0.13 31.59 7.11
N ASP A 44 0.79 32.57 7.68
CA ASP A 44 0.99 33.88 7.06
C ASP A 44 2.33 33.88 6.28
N ASP A 45 2.41 34.73 5.25
CA ASP A 45 3.63 35.01 4.49
C ASP A 45 4.18 33.90 3.56
N LEU A 46 3.58 32.72 3.49
CA LEU A 46 3.96 31.70 2.51
C LEU A 46 3.39 32.00 1.12
N THR A 47 4.16 31.64 0.10
CA THR A 47 3.65 31.60 -1.28
C THR A 47 2.77 30.39 -1.47
N LEU A 48 1.85 30.46 -2.42
CA LEU A 48 1.02 29.33 -2.80
C LEU A 48 1.87 28.11 -3.22
N LYS A 49 3.05 28.33 -3.82
CA LYS A 49 3.99 27.26 -4.18
C LYS A 49 4.53 26.54 -2.95
N GLU A 50 4.99 27.28 -1.94
CA GLU A 50 5.51 26.71 -0.69
C GLU A 50 4.44 25.91 0.02
N ILE A 51 3.20 26.40 0.07
CA ILE A 51 2.10 25.63 0.65
C ILE A 51 1.85 24.33 -0.11
N LEU A 52 1.82 24.36 -1.44
CA LEU A 52 1.63 23.14 -2.24
C LEU A 52 2.76 22.12 -2.01
N LEU A 53 4.02 22.57 -1.94
CA LEU A 53 5.17 21.67 -1.82
C LEU A 53 5.40 21.21 -0.38
N ASP A 54 5.45 22.16 0.57
CA ASP A 54 5.94 21.90 1.92
C ASP A 54 4.83 21.49 2.90
N LYS A 55 3.61 22.06 2.73
CA LYS A 55 2.48 21.76 3.61
C LYS A 55 1.60 20.64 3.06
N LEU A 56 1.28 20.71 1.76
CA LEU A 56 0.41 19.72 1.11
C LEU A 56 1.20 18.56 0.50
N ASN A 57 2.54 18.62 0.51
CA ASN A 57 3.41 17.57 -0.02
C ASN A 57 3.09 17.17 -1.48
N PHE A 58 2.78 18.15 -2.33
CA PHE A 58 2.71 17.91 -3.77
C PHE A 58 4.10 17.72 -4.36
N SER A 59 4.26 16.83 -5.33
CA SER A 59 5.53 16.73 -6.05
C SER A 59 5.79 18.01 -6.90
N VAL A 60 7.06 18.40 -7.01
CA VAL A 60 7.48 19.54 -7.86
C VAL A 60 6.97 19.41 -9.29
N ARG A 61 7.01 18.19 -9.85
CA ARG A 61 6.49 17.88 -11.19
C ARG A 61 4.99 18.17 -11.28
N TYR A 62 4.22 17.78 -10.27
CA TYR A 62 2.78 17.99 -10.28
C TYR A 62 2.40 19.46 -10.04
N ALA A 63 3.09 20.16 -9.14
CA ALA A 63 2.93 21.61 -8.94
C ALA A 63 3.17 22.40 -10.25
N SER A 64 4.16 21.99 -11.04
CA SER A 64 4.41 22.56 -12.37
C SER A 64 3.25 22.30 -13.34
N LYS A 65 2.61 21.13 -13.28
CA LYS A 65 1.41 20.80 -14.05
C LYS A 65 0.21 21.67 -13.64
N LEU A 66 -0.01 21.83 -12.33
CA LEU A 66 -1.06 22.70 -11.78
C LEU A 66 -0.91 24.16 -12.26
N LYS A 67 0.34 24.68 -12.25
CA LYS A 67 0.65 26.01 -12.79
C LYS A 67 0.23 26.15 -14.26
N ARG A 68 0.59 25.15 -15.09
CA ARG A 68 0.28 25.15 -16.54
C ARG A 68 -1.22 25.13 -16.80
N PHE A 69 -1.98 24.34 -16.08
CA PHE A 69 -3.43 24.20 -16.26
C PHE A 69 -4.25 25.24 -15.51
N LYS A 70 -3.62 26.09 -14.68
CA LYS A 70 -4.29 27.12 -13.87
C LYS A 70 -5.41 26.56 -12.99
N THR A 71 -5.20 25.39 -12.40
CA THR A 71 -6.21 24.64 -11.64
C THR A 71 -6.10 24.85 -10.12
N VAL A 72 -5.41 25.90 -9.68
CA VAL A 72 -5.33 26.27 -8.27
C VAL A 72 -6.01 27.63 -8.08
N THR A 73 -6.95 27.66 -7.15
CA THR A 73 -7.65 28.89 -6.75
C THR A 73 -7.44 29.20 -5.28
N VAL A 74 -7.54 30.47 -4.94
CA VAL A 74 -7.57 30.97 -3.55
C VAL A 74 -8.85 31.78 -3.40
N ASN A 75 -9.72 31.39 -2.47
CA ASN A 75 -11.04 32.00 -2.28
C ASN A 75 -11.82 32.10 -3.62
N LYS A 76 -11.84 30.96 -4.36
CA LYS A 76 -12.50 30.82 -5.67
C LYS A 76 -11.86 31.60 -6.83
N ASN A 77 -10.77 32.35 -6.61
CA ASN A 77 -10.10 33.13 -7.63
C ASN A 77 -8.76 32.51 -8.00
N PHE A 78 -8.44 32.50 -9.30
CA PHE A 78 -7.12 32.06 -9.76
C PHE A 78 -6.02 32.90 -9.15
N LYS A 79 -4.99 32.25 -8.60
CA LYS A 79 -3.81 32.90 -8.05
C LYS A 79 -2.53 32.25 -8.59
N LYS A 80 -1.54 33.07 -8.97
CA LYS A 80 -0.23 32.56 -9.41
C LYS A 80 0.51 31.93 -8.23
N LEU A 81 1.29 30.88 -8.49
CA LEU A 81 1.97 30.11 -7.44
C LEU A 81 3.05 30.89 -6.67
N ASP A 82 3.59 31.95 -7.26
CA ASP A 82 4.58 32.85 -6.66
C ASP A 82 3.99 33.91 -5.71
N LYS A 83 2.68 33.98 -5.61
CA LYS A 83 1.98 34.94 -4.76
C LYS A 83 1.74 34.41 -3.36
N LYS A 84 1.92 35.29 -2.38
CA LYS A 84 1.61 35.02 -0.97
C LYS A 84 0.11 34.84 -0.76
N VAL A 85 -0.24 33.96 0.17
CA VAL A 85 -1.59 33.71 0.67
C VAL A 85 -1.67 34.01 2.16
N LYS A 86 -2.87 34.35 2.62
CA LYS A 86 -3.08 34.75 4.03
C LYS A 86 -3.61 33.56 4.83
N LYS A 87 -3.39 33.60 6.12
CA LYS A 87 -4.06 32.71 7.05
C LYS A 87 -5.58 32.81 6.92
N GLY A 88 -6.25 31.66 6.87
CA GLY A 88 -7.71 31.56 6.66
C GLY A 88 -8.13 31.51 5.18
N ASP A 89 -7.20 31.76 4.23
CA ASP A 89 -7.53 31.62 2.80
C ASP A 89 -7.87 30.15 2.46
N LEU A 90 -8.96 29.94 1.72
CA LEU A 90 -9.34 28.64 1.17
C LEU A 90 -8.57 28.41 -0.15
N ILE A 91 -7.69 27.40 -0.14
CA ILE A 91 -6.96 26.95 -1.32
C ILE A 91 -7.66 25.73 -1.88
N GLU A 92 -8.03 25.77 -3.15
CA GLU A 92 -8.64 24.66 -3.87
C GLU A 92 -7.74 24.24 -5.04
N VAL A 93 -7.44 22.95 -5.12
CA VAL A 93 -6.63 22.35 -6.19
C VAL A 93 -7.52 21.37 -6.95
N GLU A 94 -7.90 21.75 -8.17
CA GLU A 94 -8.63 20.87 -9.08
C GLU A 94 -7.64 19.95 -9.81
N ILE A 95 -7.86 18.64 -9.70
CA ILE A 95 -7.05 17.62 -10.34
C ILE A 95 -7.62 17.33 -11.72
N LYS A 96 -6.93 17.81 -12.76
CA LYS A 96 -7.24 17.51 -14.17
C LYS A 96 -6.23 16.54 -14.75
N GLU A 97 -6.71 15.44 -15.30
CA GLU A 97 -5.88 14.42 -15.91
C GLU A 97 -6.49 13.93 -17.22
N ASP A 98 -5.61 13.60 -18.15
CA ASP A 98 -6.01 12.88 -19.35
C ASP A 98 -6.32 11.44 -18.96
N MET A 99 -7.52 10.99 -19.26
CA MET A 99 -8.00 9.67 -18.89
C MET A 99 -7.37 8.61 -19.80
N ALA A 100 -6.43 7.87 -19.28
CA ALA A 100 -5.97 6.61 -19.85
C ALA A 100 -6.12 5.53 -18.77
N ASN A 101 -7.25 4.86 -18.78
CA ASN A 101 -7.52 3.73 -17.93
C ASN A 101 -7.41 2.41 -18.71
N PHE A 102 -7.38 1.34 -17.99
CA PHE A 102 -7.45 -0.01 -18.54
C PHE A 102 -8.88 -0.31 -18.98
N ALA A 103 -9.06 -1.28 -19.90
CA ALA A 103 -10.38 -1.73 -20.27
C ALA A 103 -11.11 -2.26 -19.01
N PRO A 104 -12.34 -1.82 -18.71
CA PRO A 104 -13.09 -2.30 -17.55
C PRO A 104 -13.49 -3.77 -17.75
N GLN A 105 -13.32 -4.57 -16.70
CA GLN A 105 -13.76 -5.96 -16.65
C GLN A 105 -14.37 -6.28 -15.28
N ASP A 106 -15.54 -6.88 -15.26
CA ASP A 106 -16.20 -7.32 -14.02
C ASP A 106 -15.50 -8.57 -13.48
N LEU A 107 -14.55 -8.36 -12.56
CA LEU A 107 -13.76 -9.43 -11.94
C LEU A 107 -14.13 -9.68 -10.48
N ASN A 108 -15.25 -9.11 -10.02
CA ASN A 108 -15.77 -9.29 -8.66
C ASN A 108 -14.71 -9.10 -7.57
N LEU A 109 -13.95 -8.00 -7.67
CA LEU A 109 -12.89 -7.69 -6.70
C LEU A 109 -13.45 -7.40 -5.31
N ASN A 110 -12.79 -7.89 -4.27
CA ASN A 110 -13.11 -7.56 -2.89
C ASN A 110 -12.56 -6.17 -2.53
N ILE A 111 -13.41 -5.14 -2.57
CA ILE A 111 -13.09 -3.77 -2.18
C ILE A 111 -13.36 -3.62 -0.69
N ILE A 112 -12.30 -3.44 0.11
CA ILE A 112 -12.39 -3.32 1.59
C ILE A 112 -12.67 -1.89 2.03
N TYR A 113 -12.17 -0.90 1.28
CA TYR A 113 -12.29 0.51 1.63
C TYR A 113 -12.24 1.38 0.37
N ASP A 114 -12.97 2.48 0.41
CA ASP A 114 -13.01 3.47 -0.66
C ASP A 114 -13.33 4.84 -0.08
N ASP A 115 -12.46 5.83 -0.36
CA ASP A 115 -12.68 7.23 -0.05
C ASP A 115 -12.34 8.13 -1.25
N PHE A 116 -12.18 9.43 -1.02
CA PHE A 116 -11.84 10.41 -2.07
C PHE A 116 -10.39 10.28 -2.58
N ASP A 117 -9.48 9.64 -1.87
CA ASP A 117 -8.06 9.52 -2.24
C ASP A 117 -7.65 8.13 -2.66
N LEU A 118 -8.25 7.09 -2.07
CA LEU A 118 -7.77 5.73 -2.27
C LEU A 118 -8.86 4.66 -2.20
N ILE A 119 -8.56 3.54 -2.85
CA ILE A 119 -9.30 2.29 -2.76
C ILE A 119 -8.36 1.24 -2.17
N MET A 120 -8.84 0.44 -1.21
CA MET A 120 -8.15 -0.73 -0.70
C MET A 120 -8.80 -1.99 -1.25
N VAL A 121 -7.99 -2.81 -1.89
CA VAL A 121 -8.44 -4.08 -2.50
C VAL A 121 -7.76 -5.25 -1.82
N ASP A 122 -8.52 -6.27 -1.48
CA ASP A 122 -7.97 -7.59 -1.15
C ASP A 122 -7.83 -8.40 -2.43
N LYS A 123 -6.60 -8.46 -2.95
CA LYS A 123 -6.28 -9.13 -4.21
C LYS A 123 -6.31 -10.65 -4.04
N PRO A 124 -7.08 -11.39 -4.83
CA PRO A 124 -6.99 -12.84 -4.84
C PRO A 124 -5.63 -13.32 -5.38
N PRO A 125 -5.22 -14.56 -5.09
CA PRO A 125 -4.07 -15.17 -5.78
C PRO A 125 -4.36 -15.35 -7.27
N PHE A 126 -3.32 -15.67 -8.06
CA PHE A 126 -3.37 -15.92 -9.50
C PHE A 126 -3.84 -14.73 -10.36
N MET A 127 -3.81 -13.52 -9.81
CA MET A 127 -4.16 -12.29 -10.52
C MET A 127 -2.98 -11.33 -10.51
N VAL A 128 -2.57 -10.85 -11.69
CA VAL A 128 -1.57 -9.79 -11.81
C VAL A 128 -2.18 -8.42 -11.48
N VAL A 129 -1.38 -7.53 -10.88
CA VAL A 129 -1.84 -6.18 -10.53
C VAL A 129 -2.02 -5.32 -11.78
N HIS A 130 -1.01 -5.29 -12.64
CA HIS A 130 -1.00 -4.49 -13.89
C HIS A 130 -0.97 -5.37 -15.13
N PRO A 131 -1.52 -4.92 -16.26
CA PRO A 131 -1.29 -5.56 -17.53
C PRO A 131 0.21 -5.69 -17.86
N THR A 132 0.59 -6.84 -18.38
CA THR A 132 1.93 -7.16 -18.83
C THR A 132 1.88 -7.66 -20.27
N LYS A 133 3.03 -7.87 -20.92
CA LYS A 133 3.09 -8.42 -22.28
C LYS A 133 2.37 -9.77 -22.44
N SER A 134 2.28 -10.54 -21.37
CA SER A 134 1.61 -11.87 -21.35
C SER A 134 0.22 -11.89 -20.71
N HIS A 135 -0.20 -10.79 -20.06
CA HIS A 135 -1.49 -10.68 -19.37
C HIS A 135 -2.04 -9.27 -19.62
N PHE A 136 -2.76 -9.08 -20.72
CA PHE A 136 -3.37 -7.81 -21.09
C PHE A 136 -4.70 -7.57 -20.39
N GLU A 137 -5.39 -8.65 -20.04
CA GLU A 137 -6.73 -8.70 -19.48
C GLU A 137 -6.75 -9.53 -18.19
N ASN A 138 -7.89 -9.53 -17.51
CA ASN A 138 -8.10 -10.23 -16.23
C ASN A 138 -7.08 -9.79 -15.14
N THR A 139 -6.67 -8.52 -15.20
CA THR A 139 -5.78 -7.94 -14.20
C THR A 139 -6.55 -7.16 -13.15
N MET A 140 -5.96 -6.96 -11.99
CA MET A 140 -6.57 -6.11 -10.96
C MET A 140 -6.86 -4.70 -11.48
N ALA A 141 -6.03 -4.17 -12.40
CA ALA A 141 -6.25 -2.88 -13.03
C ALA A 141 -7.57 -2.84 -13.81
N ASN A 142 -7.91 -3.91 -14.54
CA ASN A 142 -9.19 -4.00 -15.27
C ASN A 142 -10.39 -4.01 -14.30
N GLY A 143 -10.29 -4.80 -13.22
CA GLY A 143 -11.39 -4.90 -12.23
C GLY A 143 -11.58 -3.61 -11.44
N VAL A 144 -10.50 -2.92 -11.04
CA VAL A 144 -10.61 -1.62 -10.36
C VAL A 144 -11.18 -0.55 -11.30
N THR A 145 -10.83 -0.58 -12.59
CA THR A 145 -11.41 0.33 -13.58
C THR A 145 -12.93 0.11 -13.71
N ASP A 146 -13.38 -1.14 -13.77
CA ASP A 146 -14.82 -1.48 -13.80
C ASP A 146 -15.56 -0.97 -12.55
N TYR A 147 -14.98 -1.18 -11.37
CA TYR A 147 -15.52 -0.67 -10.12
C TYR A 147 -15.71 0.86 -10.14
N ILE A 148 -14.70 1.60 -10.60
CA ILE A 148 -14.73 3.07 -10.69
C ILE A 148 -15.78 3.54 -11.70
N VAL A 149 -15.85 2.91 -12.86
CA VAL A 149 -16.85 3.22 -13.90
C VAL A 149 -18.27 2.98 -13.39
N LYS A 150 -18.53 1.87 -12.69
CA LYS A 150 -19.83 1.58 -12.07
C LYS A 150 -20.23 2.61 -11.01
N LYS A 151 -19.25 3.24 -10.34
CA LYS A 151 -19.50 4.35 -9.40
C LYS A 151 -19.76 5.70 -10.09
N GLY A 152 -19.57 5.81 -11.40
CA GLY A 152 -19.66 7.07 -12.13
C GLY A 152 -18.51 8.04 -11.81
N GLU A 153 -17.37 7.54 -11.32
CA GLU A 153 -16.17 8.33 -11.07
C GLU A 153 -15.24 8.31 -12.29
N ASP A 154 -14.64 9.47 -12.60
CA ASP A 154 -13.66 9.60 -13.67
C ASP A 154 -12.25 9.73 -13.07
N VAL A 155 -11.64 8.59 -12.77
CA VAL A 155 -10.40 8.47 -12.02
C VAL A 155 -9.35 7.72 -12.83
N LYS A 156 -8.16 8.29 -12.95
CA LYS A 156 -6.97 7.56 -13.39
C LYS A 156 -6.35 6.82 -12.21
N ILE A 157 -6.49 5.49 -12.21
CA ILE A 157 -5.98 4.64 -11.13
C ILE A 157 -4.45 4.57 -11.10
N ARG A 158 -3.90 4.46 -9.87
CA ARG A 158 -2.46 4.32 -9.61
C ARG A 158 -2.22 3.37 -8.47
N PHE A 159 -1.54 2.30 -8.71
CA PHE A 159 -1.15 1.38 -7.63
C PHE A 159 -0.01 1.98 -6.80
N VAL A 160 -0.19 2.02 -5.49
CA VAL A 160 0.80 2.50 -4.53
C VAL A 160 1.79 1.39 -4.19
N ASN A 161 1.29 0.18 -3.98
CA ASN A 161 2.08 -1.03 -3.81
C ASN A 161 1.68 -2.09 -4.85
N ARG A 162 2.48 -3.12 -4.94
CA ARG A 162 2.21 -4.26 -5.82
C ARG A 162 2.46 -5.57 -5.09
N LEU A 163 1.75 -6.59 -5.51
CA LEU A 163 1.97 -7.97 -5.10
C LEU A 163 2.30 -8.82 -6.33
N ASP A 164 3.04 -9.90 -6.14
CA ASP A 164 3.26 -10.89 -7.18
C ASP A 164 1.93 -11.54 -7.58
N MET A 165 1.84 -12.13 -8.77
CA MET A 165 0.64 -12.75 -9.30
C MET A 165 0.02 -13.72 -8.30
N ASN A 166 0.82 -14.61 -7.75
CA ASN A 166 0.38 -15.68 -6.85
C ASN A 166 0.34 -15.25 -5.35
N THR A 167 0.77 -14.04 -5.01
CA THR A 167 0.62 -13.47 -3.67
C THR A 167 -0.74 -12.81 -3.53
N SER A 168 -1.48 -13.15 -2.48
CA SER A 168 -2.78 -12.57 -2.15
C SER A 168 -2.68 -11.43 -1.13
N GLY A 169 -3.74 -10.63 -0.97
CA GLY A 169 -3.88 -9.65 0.10
C GLY A 169 -3.93 -8.20 -0.34
N LEU A 170 -3.62 -7.30 0.57
CA LEU A 170 -3.92 -5.87 0.50
C LEU A 170 -3.11 -5.11 -0.54
N VAL A 171 -3.81 -4.41 -1.41
CA VAL A 171 -3.24 -3.49 -2.41
C VAL A 171 -3.94 -2.15 -2.34
N ILE A 172 -3.14 -1.07 -2.28
CA ILE A 172 -3.62 0.32 -2.28
C ILE A 172 -3.65 0.85 -3.72
N VAL A 173 -4.78 1.41 -4.10
CA VAL A 173 -4.97 2.14 -5.35
C VAL A 173 -5.24 3.58 -5.03
N ALA A 174 -4.40 4.50 -5.49
CA ALA A 174 -4.64 5.94 -5.36
C ALA A 174 -5.52 6.44 -6.50
N LYS A 175 -6.51 7.26 -6.17
CA LYS A 175 -7.45 7.88 -7.11
C LYS A 175 -6.88 9.15 -7.76
N ASN A 176 -5.81 9.70 -7.22
CA ASN A 176 -5.20 10.93 -7.73
C ASN A 176 -3.68 10.92 -7.51
N PRO A 177 -2.92 11.77 -8.24
CA PRO A 177 -1.46 11.82 -8.17
C PRO A 177 -0.93 12.38 -6.84
N PHE A 178 -1.73 13.17 -6.12
CA PHE A 178 -1.38 13.65 -4.79
C PHE A 178 -1.32 12.48 -3.80
N ALA A 179 -2.39 11.70 -3.69
CA ALA A 179 -2.45 10.54 -2.80
C ALA A 179 -1.35 9.52 -3.14
N GLN A 180 -1.11 9.25 -4.44
CA GLN A 180 -0.02 8.38 -4.85
C GLN A 180 1.34 8.88 -4.36
N HIS A 181 1.62 10.18 -4.52
CA HIS A 181 2.90 10.76 -4.13
C HIS A 181 3.10 10.71 -2.62
N VAL A 182 2.10 11.13 -1.85
CA VAL A 182 2.14 11.12 -0.38
C VAL A 182 2.38 9.70 0.14
N LEU A 183 1.58 8.74 -0.28
CA LEU A 183 1.71 7.35 0.18
C LEU A 183 3.03 6.71 -0.25
N SER A 184 3.50 6.98 -1.50
CA SER A 184 4.79 6.47 -1.95
C SER A 184 5.97 7.03 -1.16
N SER A 185 5.88 8.27 -0.66
CA SER A 185 6.87 8.87 0.23
C SER A 185 6.80 8.28 1.63
N GLU A 186 5.57 8.13 2.18
CA GLU A 186 5.33 7.57 3.51
C GLU A 186 5.69 6.08 3.60
N MET A 187 5.64 5.32 2.50
CA MET A 187 6.05 3.90 2.46
C MET A 187 7.49 3.64 2.93
N LYS A 188 8.32 4.69 3.02
CA LYS A 188 9.70 4.63 3.50
C LYS A 188 9.83 5.02 4.98
N SER A 189 8.74 5.43 5.62
CA SER A 189 8.73 5.83 7.03
C SER A 189 8.30 4.67 7.92
N ASP A 190 8.69 4.75 9.20
CA ASP A 190 8.30 3.78 10.23
C ASP A 190 6.79 3.75 10.51
N ASP A 191 6.08 4.83 10.16
CA ASP A 191 4.63 4.96 10.31
C ASP A 191 3.85 4.10 9.30
N PHE A 192 4.51 3.63 8.22
CA PHE A 192 3.89 2.79 7.20
C PHE A 192 4.22 1.32 7.44
N GLU A 193 3.28 0.55 7.95
CA GLU A 193 3.48 -0.87 8.22
C GLU A 193 2.93 -1.74 7.09
N LYS A 194 3.77 -2.67 6.60
CA LYS A 194 3.42 -3.73 5.64
C LYS A 194 3.66 -5.07 6.30
N LYS A 195 2.59 -5.81 6.57
CA LYS A 195 2.65 -7.10 7.24
C LYS A 195 2.14 -8.23 6.36
N TYR A 196 2.88 -9.32 6.39
CA TYR A 196 2.58 -10.53 5.64
C TYR A 196 2.52 -11.72 6.57
N ILE A 197 1.73 -12.74 6.18
CA ILE A 197 1.81 -14.09 6.75
C ILE A 197 2.34 -15.00 5.66
N THR A 198 3.28 -15.86 6.04
CA THR A 198 3.86 -16.88 5.17
C THR A 198 4.04 -18.19 5.90
N VAL A 199 4.00 -19.29 5.16
CA VAL A 199 4.35 -20.63 5.66
C VAL A 199 5.62 -21.08 4.96
N VAL A 200 6.66 -21.35 5.75
CA VAL A 200 7.98 -21.72 5.25
C VAL A 200 8.32 -23.17 5.62
N LYS A 201 9.18 -23.81 4.81
CA LYS A 201 9.68 -25.18 5.05
C LYS A 201 10.66 -25.20 6.20
N GLY A 202 10.54 -26.24 7.04
CA GLY A 202 11.42 -26.48 8.17
C GLY A 202 11.10 -25.62 9.40
N ILE A 203 11.80 -25.90 10.49
CA ILE A 203 11.59 -25.26 11.78
C ILE A 203 12.60 -24.14 11.99
N ILE A 204 12.13 -22.89 11.96
CA ILE A 204 12.93 -21.72 12.35
C ILE A 204 13.16 -21.77 13.85
N LYS A 205 14.41 -21.69 14.29
CA LYS A 205 14.79 -21.79 15.72
C LYS A 205 14.53 -20.49 16.46
N ASP A 206 14.91 -19.35 15.89
CA ASP A 206 14.78 -18.03 16.50
C ASP A 206 13.32 -17.56 16.42
N ASP A 207 12.78 -17.07 17.52
CA ASP A 207 11.39 -16.58 17.56
C ASP A 207 11.18 -15.32 16.72
N GLU A 208 12.20 -14.49 16.59
CA GLU A 208 12.20 -13.30 15.73
C GLU A 208 13.62 -12.97 15.27
N ASN A 209 13.77 -12.40 14.09
CA ASN A 209 15.06 -11.93 13.58
C ASN A 209 14.84 -10.92 12.43
N THR A 210 15.95 -10.30 12.00
CA THR A 210 16.00 -9.37 10.87
C THR A 210 16.96 -9.92 9.82
N ILE A 211 16.48 -10.00 8.58
CA ILE A 211 17.30 -10.31 7.40
C ILE A 211 17.60 -8.97 6.71
N ASN A 212 18.87 -8.55 6.76
CA ASN A 212 19.35 -7.34 6.11
C ASN A 212 20.38 -7.72 5.04
N GLU A 213 19.87 -8.20 3.91
CA GLU A 213 20.67 -8.71 2.82
C GLU A 213 20.25 -8.07 1.49
N PRO A 214 21.19 -7.50 0.71
CA PRO A 214 20.86 -6.81 -0.53
C PRO A 214 20.37 -7.77 -1.62
N ILE A 215 19.34 -7.35 -2.36
CA ILE A 215 18.71 -8.16 -3.41
C ILE A 215 19.12 -7.64 -4.78
N TYR A 216 19.67 -8.53 -5.59
CA TYR A 216 20.21 -8.27 -6.93
C TYR A 216 19.39 -8.98 -8.01
N ARG A 217 19.36 -8.37 -9.19
CA ARG A 217 18.85 -8.98 -10.43
C ARG A 217 20.05 -9.40 -11.29
N PRO A 218 20.33 -10.69 -11.46
CA PRO A 218 21.54 -11.17 -12.14
C PRO A 218 21.69 -10.69 -13.59
N THR A 219 20.59 -10.70 -14.35
CA THR A 219 20.51 -10.20 -15.73
C THR A 219 19.18 -9.51 -15.97
N ASP A 220 19.07 -8.67 -17.00
CA ASP A 220 17.82 -7.95 -17.32
C ASP A 220 16.66 -8.90 -17.65
N ASP A 221 16.91 -10.08 -18.15
CA ASP A 221 15.92 -11.10 -18.48
C ASP A 221 15.60 -12.02 -17.28
N SER A 222 16.40 -11.97 -16.21
CA SER A 222 16.18 -12.83 -15.04
C SER A 222 14.89 -12.50 -14.31
N ILE A 223 14.02 -13.50 -14.17
CA ILE A 223 12.86 -13.43 -13.28
C ILE A 223 13.32 -13.60 -11.83
N LYS A 224 14.27 -14.50 -11.58
CA LYS A 224 14.86 -14.74 -10.26
C LYS A 224 15.63 -13.52 -9.75
N ARG A 225 15.58 -13.34 -8.43
CA ARG A 225 16.42 -12.42 -7.66
C ARG A 225 17.32 -13.25 -6.74
N VAL A 226 18.46 -12.70 -6.37
CA VAL A 226 19.42 -13.37 -5.47
C VAL A 226 19.91 -12.39 -4.42
N VAL A 227 20.34 -12.91 -3.29
CA VAL A 227 21.13 -12.13 -2.33
C VAL A 227 22.53 -11.97 -2.88
N ASP A 228 22.97 -10.72 -3.06
CA ASP A 228 24.28 -10.38 -3.62
C ASP A 228 24.65 -8.94 -3.19
N PRO A 229 25.91 -8.67 -2.79
CA PRO A 229 26.35 -7.33 -2.36
C PRO A 229 26.13 -6.20 -3.39
N ARG A 230 25.99 -6.54 -4.68
CA ARG A 230 25.69 -5.59 -5.76
C ARG A 230 24.21 -5.18 -5.79
N GLY A 231 23.40 -5.80 -4.96
CA GLY A 231 21.95 -5.60 -4.92
C GLY A 231 21.51 -4.31 -4.28
N GLN A 232 20.20 -4.12 -4.26
CA GLN A 232 19.57 -3.02 -3.54
C GLN A 232 19.34 -3.42 -2.08
N GLU A 233 19.59 -2.50 -1.17
CA GLU A 233 19.28 -2.65 0.25
C GLU A 233 17.87 -3.21 0.46
N SER A 234 17.78 -4.25 1.28
CA SER A 234 16.54 -4.96 1.52
C SER A 234 16.49 -5.47 2.95
N ILE A 235 15.50 -4.99 3.73
CA ILE A 235 15.35 -5.29 5.14
C ILE A 235 13.99 -5.96 5.38
N THR A 236 14.04 -7.16 5.97
CA THR A 236 12.88 -8.00 6.27
C THR A 236 12.94 -8.45 7.72
N HIS A 237 11.98 -8.04 8.53
CA HIS A 237 11.82 -8.55 9.90
C HIS A 237 10.84 -9.72 9.88
N TYR A 238 11.12 -10.76 10.65
CA TYR A 238 10.19 -11.85 10.83
C TYR A 238 9.97 -12.18 12.30
N LYS A 239 8.79 -12.72 12.57
CA LYS A 239 8.41 -13.27 13.86
C LYS A 239 7.70 -14.61 13.67
N VAL A 240 8.16 -15.63 14.36
CA VAL A 240 7.52 -16.95 14.37
C VAL A 240 6.18 -16.84 15.10
N LEU A 241 5.11 -17.28 14.43
CA LEU A 241 3.78 -17.37 15.03
C LEU A 241 3.49 -18.77 15.53
N GLU A 242 3.87 -19.80 14.76
CA GLU A 242 3.63 -21.19 15.09
C GLU A 242 4.67 -22.08 14.42
N ARG A 243 5.19 -23.08 15.15
CA ARG A 243 6.02 -24.16 14.62
C ARG A 243 5.16 -25.40 14.43
N LEU A 244 5.11 -25.89 13.20
CA LEU A 244 4.35 -27.08 12.81
C LEU A 244 5.29 -28.29 12.74
N ASN A 245 4.84 -29.46 12.23
CA ASN A 245 5.68 -30.66 12.18
C ASN A 245 6.98 -30.46 11.38
N ASP A 246 6.92 -29.90 10.16
CA ASP A 246 8.08 -29.64 9.29
C ASP A 246 7.92 -28.30 8.55
N ALA A 247 7.32 -27.33 9.21
CA ALA A 247 7.10 -26.00 8.68
C ALA A 247 6.99 -24.97 9.80
N THR A 248 7.08 -23.71 9.45
CA THR A 248 6.90 -22.59 10.38
C THR A 248 5.96 -21.54 9.79
N VAL A 249 4.95 -21.12 10.55
CA VAL A 249 4.11 -19.97 10.21
C VAL A 249 4.79 -18.71 10.72
N VAL A 250 4.98 -17.73 9.84
CA VAL A 250 5.79 -16.56 10.13
C VAL A 250 5.02 -15.28 9.78
N GLU A 251 4.98 -14.33 10.69
CA GLU A 251 4.65 -12.93 10.37
C GLU A 251 5.90 -12.24 9.85
N VAL A 252 5.76 -11.51 8.75
CA VAL A 252 6.85 -10.74 8.15
C VAL A 252 6.45 -9.26 8.09
N LYS A 253 7.35 -8.37 8.54
CA LYS A 253 7.25 -6.91 8.38
C LYS A 253 8.35 -6.43 7.45
N LEU A 254 7.99 -5.61 6.47
CA LEU A 254 8.93 -5.05 5.48
C LEU A 254 9.23 -3.58 5.75
N GLU A 255 10.51 -3.19 5.82
CA GLU A 255 10.93 -1.79 5.69
C GLU A 255 11.07 -1.41 4.21
N THR A 256 11.70 -2.24 3.42
CA THR A 256 11.87 -2.07 1.98
C THR A 256 10.84 -2.90 1.20
N GLY A 257 10.73 -2.69 -0.12
CA GLY A 257 9.80 -3.43 -0.99
C GLY A 257 10.42 -3.80 -2.33
N ARG A 258 11.41 -4.73 -2.34
CA ARG A 258 12.02 -5.21 -3.57
C ARG A 258 11.22 -6.37 -4.17
N THR A 259 11.38 -6.56 -5.47
CA THR A 259 10.75 -7.68 -6.17
C THR A 259 11.15 -9.00 -5.50
N HIS A 260 10.15 -9.83 -5.16
CA HIS A 260 10.32 -11.14 -4.51
C HIS A 260 11.04 -11.10 -3.14
N GLN A 261 11.11 -9.95 -2.47
CA GLN A 261 11.97 -9.77 -1.28
C GLN A 261 11.78 -10.85 -0.22
N ILE A 262 10.55 -11.09 0.25
CA ILE A 262 10.27 -12.11 1.28
C ILE A 262 10.68 -13.49 0.77
N ARG A 263 10.36 -13.82 -0.47
CA ARG A 263 10.63 -15.12 -1.09
C ARG A 263 12.14 -15.41 -1.16
N VAL A 264 12.93 -14.40 -1.59
CA VAL A 264 14.39 -14.48 -1.65
C VAL A 264 15.00 -14.60 -0.27
N HIS A 265 14.58 -13.75 0.68
CA HIS A 265 15.15 -13.72 2.02
C HIS A 265 14.86 -15.00 2.81
N MET A 266 13.62 -15.51 2.74
CA MET A 266 13.29 -16.77 3.42
C MET A 266 14.05 -17.96 2.82
N ALA A 267 14.22 -18.01 1.49
CA ALA A 267 15.05 -19.02 0.85
C ALA A 267 16.53 -18.89 1.22
N HIS A 268 17.05 -17.67 1.32
CA HIS A 268 18.44 -17.37 1.69
C HIS A 268 18.80 -17.92 3.09
N ILE A 269 17.90 -17.77 4.05
CA ILE A 269 18.10 -18.30 5.41
C ILE A 269 17.79 -19.81 5.54
N GLY A 270 17.55 -20.53 4.42
CA GLY A 270 17.30 -21.97 4.40
C GLY A 270 15.86 -22.38 4.70
N HIS A 271 14.92 -21.44 4.77
CA HIS A 271 13.50 -21.66 5.03
C HIS A 271 12.62 -21.17 3.88
N PRO A 272 12.69 -21.79 2.68
CA PRO A 272 11.92 -21.33 1.53
C PRO A 272 10.41 -21.42 1.78
N ILE A 273 9.65 -20.54 1.13
CA ILE A 273 8.19 -20.51 1.21
C ILE A 273 7.62 -21.78 0.57
N ILE A 274 6.68 -22.44 1.23
CA ILE A 274 5.99 -23.62 0.69
C ILE A 274 5.14 -23.21 -0.51
N GLY A 275 5.20 -23.98 -1.59
CA GLY A 275 4.51 -23.72 -2.86
C GLY A 275 5.20 -22.67 -3.76
N ASP A 276 6.39 -22.19 -3.40
CA ASP A 276 7.15 -21.25 -4.23
C ASP A 276 7.96 -21.99 -5.32
N GLU A 277 7.44 -21.97 -6.55
CA GLU A 277 8.06 -22.61 -7.70
C GLU A 277 9.44 -22.03 -8.07
N LEU A 278 9.70 -20.77 -7.70
CA LEU A 278 10.88 -20.06 -8.13
C LEU A 278 12.06 -20.18 -7.13
N TYR A 279 11.75 -20.17 -5.82
CA TYR A 279 12.77 -20.12 -4.77
C TYR A 279 12.71 -21.29 -3.81
N GLY A 280 11.65 -22.09 -3.85
CA GLY A 280 11.32 -22.88 -2.72
C GLY A 280 10.98 -24.34 -3.00
N TYR A 281 10.13 -24.81 -2.15
CA TYR A 281 9.66 -26.17 -2.07
C TYR A 281 8.26 -26.28 -2.68
N VAL A 282 8.13 -27.09 -3.72
CA VAL A 282 6.86 -27.34 -4.42
C VAL A 282 6.30 -28.68 -4.00
N ASP A 283 5.09 -28.67 -3.45
CA ASP A 283 4.23 -29.82 -3.28
C ASP A 283 2.80 -29.40 -3.58
N GLU A 284 2.32 -29.72 -4.78
CA GLU A 284 0.99 -29.33 -5.24
C GLU A 284 -0.14 -29.94 -4.41
N ASN A 285 0.11 -31.02 -3.67
CA ASN A 285 -0.85 -31.59 -2.74
C ASN A 285 -1.05 -30.73 -1.49
N LEU A 286 -0.07 -29.86 -1.19
CA LEU A 286 -0.14 -28.93 -0.07
C LEU A 286 -0.77 -27.61 -0.49
N ILE A 287 -0.16 -26.91 -1.45
CA ILE A 287 -0.65 -25.65 -1.97
C ILE A 287 -0.10 -25.39 -3.37
N LYS A 288 -0.91 -24.78 -4.25
CA LYS A 288 -0.58 -24.52 -5.67
C LYS A 288 0.13 -23.19 -5.94
N ARG A 289 0.58 -22.49 -4.90
CA ARG A 289 1.23 -21.18 -4.99
C ARG A 289 2.12 -20.93 -3.78
N GLN A 290 2.99 -19.93 -3.84
CA GLN A 290 3.69 -19.50 -2.63
C GLN A 290 2.69 -19.16 -1.51
N ALA A 291 2.85 -19.80 -0.36
CA ALA A 291 2.05 -19.55 0.85
C ALA A 291 2.42 -18.19 1.45
N LEU A 292 2.08 -17.11 0.74
CA LEU A 292 2.39 -15.73 1.10
C LEU A 292 1.15 -14.84 0.92
N HIS A 293 0.82 -14.07 1.96
CA HIS A 293 -0.36 -13.22 2.01
C HIS A 293 -0.05 -11.89 2.70
N ALA A 294 -0.32 -10.78 2.01
CA ALA A 294 -0.22 -9.42 2.52
C ALA A 294 -1.45 -9.11 3.39
N TYR A 295 -1.43 -9.52 4.67
CA TYR A 295 -2.62 -9.47 5.51
C TYR A 295 -2.84 -8.13 6.21
N GLY A 296 -1.82 -7.28 6.36
CA GLY A 296 -1.93 -6.07 7.14
C GLY A 296 -1.25 -4.86 6.52
N LEU A 297 -1.96 -3.74 6.49
CA LEU A 297 -1.43 -2.42 6.13
C LEU A 297 -1.87 -1.38 7.15
N LYS A 298 -0.94 -0.50 7.55
CA LYS A 298 -1.23 0.66 8.42
C LYS A 298 -0.48 1.86 7.89
N PHE A 299 -1.17 2.97 7.72
CA PHE A 299 -0.61 4.22 7.19
C PHE A 299 -1.52 5.41 7.54
N LYS A 300 -1.07 6.64 7.24
CA LYS A 300 -1.89 7.84 7.39
C LYS A 300 -2.65 8.14 6.10
N GLN A 301 -3.94 8.48 6.22
CA GLN A 301 -4.72 8.96 5.08
C GLN A 301 -4.07 10.24 4.52
N PRO A 302 -3.87 10.36 3.20
CA PRO A 302 -3.09 11.45 2.60
C PRO A 302 -3.51 12.87 2.99
N ARG A 303 -4.81 13.14 3.08
CA ARG A 303 -5.35 14.48 3.44
C ARG A 303 -5.64 14.59 4.92
N THR A 304 -6.43 13.69 5.48
CA THR A 304 -6.94 13.82 6.85
C THR A 304 -5.90 13.47 7.91
N LYS A 305 -4.80 12.80 7.50
CA LYS A 305 -3.75 12.29 8.40
C LYS A 305 -4.26 11.32 9.46
N GLU A 306 -5.51 10.90 9.38
CA GLU A 306 -6.07 9.83 10.21
C GLU A 306 -5.30 8.53 9.97
N VAL A 307 -5.01 7.80 11.04
CA VAL A 307 -4.37 6.48 10.93
C VAL A 307 -5.40 5.48 10.43
N LEU A 308 -5.14 4.91 9.27
CA LEU A 308 -5.91 3.82 8.69
C LEU A 308 -5.16 2.50 8.92
N ALA A 309 -5.87 1.47 9.37
CA ALA A 309 -5.34 0.14 9.58
C ALA A 309 -6.30 -0.90 8.99
N PHE A 310 -5.80 -1.69 8.06
CA PHE A 310 -6.56 -2.71 7.34
C PHE A 310 -5.98 -4.09 7.61
N LYS A 311 -6.88 -5.08 7.67
CA LYS A 311 -6.51 -6.49 7.73
C LYS A 311 -7.33 -7.27 6.71
N ALA A 312 -6.67 -8.15 5.96
CA ALA A 312 -7.31 -9.17 5.14
C ALA A 312 -7.25 -10.52 5.86
N GLU A 313 -8.30 -11.32 5.69
CA GLU A 313 -8.37 -12.66 6.25
C GLU A 313 -7.39 -13.59 5.54
N ILE A 314 -6.78 -14.50 6.29
CA ILE A 314 -5.91 -15.53 5.71
C ILE A 314 -6.74 -16.38 4.74
N PRO A 315 -6.32 -16.54 3.47
CA PRO A 315 -7.05 -17.32 2.49
C PRO A 315 -7.22 -18.79 2.88
N ASP A 316 -8.30 -19.41 2.43
CA ASP A 316 -8.65 -20.78 2.84
C ASP A 316 -7.60 -21.82 2.42
N ASP A 317 -6.94 -21.63 1.28
CA ASP A 317 -5.83 -22.49 0.84
C ASP A 317 -4.66 -22.48 1.83
N MET A 318 -4.34 -21.31 2.41
CA MET A 318 -3.30 -21.20 3.45
C MET A 318 -3.78 -21.73 4.81
N LYS A 319 -5.05 -21.53 5.17
CA LYS A 319 -5.62 -22.14 6.39
C LYS A 319 -5.56 -23.66 6.31
N MET A 320 -5.98 -24.25 5.19
CA MET A 320 -5.92 -25.69 4.94
C MET A 320 -4.48 -26.22 4.95
N LEU A 321 -3.53 -25.46 4.40
CA LEU A 321 -2.10 -25.80 4.46
C LEU A 321 -1.62 -25.91 5.92
N ILE A 322 -1.92 -24.89 6.74
CA ILE A 322 -1.52 -24.85 8.15
C ILE A 322 -2.10 -26.05 8.91
N GLU A 323 -3.40 -26.32 8.72
CA GLU A 323 -4.06 -27.47 9.36
C GLU A 323 -3.46 -28.83 8.95
N LYS A 324 -3.08 -28.98 7.68
CA LYS A 324 -2.42 -30.21 7.19
C LYS A 324 -1.04 -30.45 7.80
N LEU A 325 -0.34 -29.37 8.17
CA LEU A 325 1.03 -29.43 8.67
C LEU A 325 1.12 -29.44 10.22
N ARG A 326 0.00 -29.26 10.90
CA ARG A 326 -0.09 -29.45 12.36
C ARG A 326 -0.01 -30.91 12.74
#